data_04f1666ab528a8b95c348f7c4f27bca0
#
_entry.id   04f1666ab528a8b95c348f7c4f27bca0
#
_cell.length_a   1.000
_cell.length_b   1.000
_cell.length_c   1.000
_cell.angle_alpha   90.00
_cell.angle_beta   90.00
_cell.angle_gamma   90.00
#
_symmetry.space_group_name_H-M   'P 1'
#
loop_
_entity.id
_entity.type
_entity.pdbx_description
1 polymer ?
#
loop_
_entity_poly.entity_id
_entity_poly.type
_entity_poly.pdbx_seq_one_letter_code
_entity_poly.pdbx_strand_id
1 'polypeptide(L)'
;DFAAMLRHPLAGSRLALAADPAQPLQRVDAISGALMLLPRALFERIGGWDAGYRLHAEDLDLCRRARQAGATVAVCNRLRVLHVRGVSSRKRPWFVEWHKHRGLWRYFRKFEAPARPAPVRAAVWAVIWLHAWVTFARLCWRRPG
;
A
#
# COMPACT_ATOMS: atom_id res chain seq x y z
N ASP A 1 8.59 4.12 3.85
CA ASP A 1 8.78 5.55 3.59
C ASP A 1 7.85 6.00 2.44
N PHE A 2 6.88 6.87 2.77
CA PHE A 2 5.90 7.42 1.82
C PHE A 2 6.59 8.16 0.65
N ALA A 3 7.70 8.83 0.91
CA ALA A 3 8.49 9.51 -0.12
C ALA A 3 9.12 8.54 -1.11
N ALA A 4 9.53 7.35 -0.68
CA ALA A 4 10.01 6.29 -1.57
C ALA A 4 8.89 5.75 -2.44
N MET A 5 7.69 5.61 -1.88
CA MET A 5 6.49 5.16 -2.61
C MET A 5 6.06 6.16 -3.68
N LEU A 6 6.20 7.47 -3.45
CA LEU A 6 5.92 8.51 -4.43
C LEU A 6 7.01 8.61 -5.53
N ARG A 7 8.28 8.34 -5.18
CA ARG A 7 9.40 8.42 -6.13
C ARG A 7 9.44 7.28 -7.14
N HIS A 8 8.76 6.15 -6.87
CA HIS A 8 8.80 4.96 -7.72
C HIS A 8 7.45 4.54 -8.35
N PRO A 9 6.57 5.46 -8.77
CA PRO A 9 5.34 5.06 -9.46
C PRO A 9 5.61 4.45 -10.85
N LEU A 10 6.80 4.68 -11.42
CA LEU A 10 7.19 4.25 -12.76
C LEU A 10 8.15 3.05 -12.78
N ALA A 11 8.87 2.81 -11.68
CA ALA A 11 9.73 1.64 -11.55
C ALA A 11 8.93 0.50 -10.92
N GLY A 12 8.46 -0.42 -11.73
CA GLY A 12 7.77 -1.61 -11.25
C GLY A 12 8.53 -2.29 -10.10
N SER A 13 7.87 -2.49 -8.98
CA SER A 13 8.10 -3.50 -7.96
C SER A 13 9.38 -3.51 -7.12
N ARG A 14 10.25 -2.50 -7.09
CA ARG A 14 11.46 -2.54 -6.23
C ARG A 14 11.28 -1.94 -4.81
N LEU A 15 10.05 -1.68 -4.37
CA LEU A 15 9.75 -1.37 -2.95
C LEU A 15 9.68 -2.63 -2.08
N ALA A 16 9.67 -3.81 -2.68
CA ALA A 16 9.73 -5.06 -1.94
C ALA A 16 11.18 -5.33 -1.52
N LEU A 17 11.41 -5.45 -0.22
CA LEU A 17 12.65 -6.00 0.30
C LEU A 17 12.82 -7.43 -0.22
N ALA A 18 14.01 -7.75 -0.70
CA ALA A 18 14.35 -9.12 -1.03
C ALA A 18 14.32 -9.97 0.24
N ALA A 19 13.79 -11.20 0.11
CA ALA A 19 13.85 -12.17 1.20
C ALA A 19 15.32 -12.49 1.50
N ASP A 20 15.71 -12.41 2.76
CA ASP A 20 17.03 -12.82 3.24
C ASP A 20 16.96 -14.25 3.79
N PRO A 21 17.52 -15.25 3.09
CA PRO A 21 17.47 -16.64 3.55
C PRO A 21 18.13 -16.87 4.92
N ALA A 22 19.06 -16.01 5.31
CA ALA A 22 19.75 -16.09 6.59
C ALA A 22 18.87 -15.65 7.77
N GLN A 23 17.79 -14.91 7.49
CA GLN A 23 16.87 -14.42 8.50
C GLN A 23 15.52 -15.17 8.43
N PRO A 24 15.24 -16.08 9.38
CA PRO A 24 13.93 -16.77 9.41
C PRO A 24 12.73 -15.79 9.52
N LEU A 25 12.93 -14.72 10.31
CA LEU A 25 11.99 -13.61 10.48
C LEU A 25 12.71 -12.31 10.18
N GLN A 26 12.36 -11.67 9.08
CA GLN A 26 12.90 -10.39 8.63
C GLN A 26 11.96 -9.26 9.01
N ARG A 27 12.42 -8.32 9.85
CA ARG A 27 11.64 -7.12 10.20
C ARG A 27 11.48 -6.22 8.99
N VAL A 28 10.26 -5.75 8.80
CA VAL A 28 9.89 -4.87 7.68
C VAL A 28 8.89 -3.81 8.14
N ASP A 29 8.73 -2.75 7.36
CA ASP A 29 7.74 -1.72 7.67
C ASP A 29 6.31 -2.14 7.37
N ALA A 30 6.11 -2.93 6.34
CA ALA A 30 4.81 -3.44 5.94
C ALA A 30 4.94 -4.75 5.15
N ILE A 31 3.89 -5.54 5.18
CA ILE A 31 3.72 -6.77 4.40
C ILE A 31 2.47 -6.69 3.55
N SER A 32 2.43 -7.47 2.47
CA SER A 32 1.25 -7.55 1.61
C SER A 32 0.06 -8.20 2.32
N GLY A 33 -1.14 -7.68 2.08
CA GLY A 33 -2.41 -8.25 2.53
C GLY A 33 -2.75 -9.63 1.94
N ALA A 34 -1.90 -10.18 1.05
CA ALA A 34 -2.11 -11.51 0.46
C ALA A 34 -2.16 -12.64 1.50
N LEU A 35 -1.32 -12.55 2.53
CA LEU A 35 -1.37 -13.38 3.73
C LEU A 35 -0.78 -12.60 4.90
N MET A 36 -1.60 -12.40 5.92
CA MET A 36 -1.21 -11.75 7.16
C MET A 36 -1.67 -12.62 8.34
N LEU A 37 -0.79 -12.80 9.29
CA LEU A 37 -1.09 -13.45 10.56
C LEU A 37 -0.79 -12.49 11.69
N LEU A 38 -1.74 -12.24 12.57
CA LEU A 38 -1.56 -11.40 13.73
C LEU A 38 -2.50 -11.86 14.87
N PRO A 39 -2.14 -11.62 16.14
CA PRO A 39 -3.00 -11.94 17.26
C PRO A 39 -4.33 -11.17 17.19
N ARG A 40 -5.44 -11.87 17.46
CA ARG A 40 -6.79 -11.28 17.47
C ARG A 40 -6.87 -10.07 18.38
N ALA A 41 -6.32 -10.16 19.59
CA ALA A 41 -6.29 -9.06 20.54
C ALA A 41 -5.56 -7.82 20.00
N LEU A 42 -4.49 -7.99 19.22
CA LEU A 42 -3.83 -6.88 18.54
C LEU A 42 -4.73 -6.28 17.47
N PHE A 43 -5.36 -7.13 16.63
CA PHE A 43 -6.26 -6.68 15.56
C PHE A 43 -7.42 -5.84 16.12
N GLU A 44 -8.06 -6.31 17.18
CA GLU A 44 -9.15 -5.60 17.85
C GLU A 44 -8.67 -4.28 18.49
N ARG A 45 -7.53 -4.30 19.18
CA ARG A 45 -6.94 -3.11 19.82
C ARG A 45 -6.61 -2.01 18.84
N ILE A 46 -6.16 -2.34 17.63
CA ILE A 46 -5.85 -1.35 16.59
C ILE A 46 -7.06 -0.98 15.72
N GLY A 47 -8.26 -1.50 16.03
CA GLY A 47 -9.50 -1.19 15.34
C GLY A 47 -9.72 -1.93 14.02
N GLY A 48 -9.06 -3.08 13.80
CA GLY A 48 -9.27 -3.93 12.64
C GLY A 48 -8.88 -3.28 11.31
N TRP A 49 -9.53 -3.70 10.23
CA TRP A 49 -9.38 -3.08 8.91
C TRP A 49 -10.07 -1.72 8.85
N ASP A 50 -9.39 -0.72 8.27
CA ASP A 50 -10.02 0.57 7.99
C ASP A 50 -10.88 0.46 6.71
N ALA A 51 -12.20 0.40 6.88
CA ALA A 51 -13.18 0.27 5.80
C ALA A 51 -13.15 1.43 4.77
N GLY A 52 -12.45 2.53 5.07
CA GLY A 52 -12.23 3.61 4.11
C GLY A 52 -11.29 3.26 2.97
N TYR A 53 -10.52 2.15 3.09
CA TYR A 53 -9.77 1.57 1.97
C TYR A 53 -10.63 0.52 1.29
N ARG A 54 -10.85 0.68 0.00
CA ARG A 54 -11.61 -0.27 -0.79
C ARG A 54 -10.72 -1.27 -1.54
N LEU A 55 -9.51 -0.85 -1.86
CA LEU A 55 -8.49 -1.64 -2.52
C LEU A 55 -7.16 -0.88 -2.45
N HIS A 56 -6.09 -1.57 -2.09
CA HIS A 56 -4.74 -1.06 -1.87
C HIS A 56 -4.59 -0.09 -0.69
N ALA A 57 -3.41 -0.15 -0.07
CA ALA A 57 -2.97 0.61 1.10
C ALA A 57 -3.68 0.26 2.43
N GLU A 58 -4.67 -0.64 2.44
CA GLU A 58 -5.26 -1.20 3.66
C GLU A 58 -4.24 -1.99 4.49
N ASP A 59 -3.37 -2.73 3.81
CA ASP A 59 -2.29 -3.50 4.41
C ASP A 59 -1.19 -2.59 5.01
N LEU A 60 -0.83 -1.53 4.31
CA LEU A 60 0.10 -0.51 4.80
C LEU A 60 -0.46 0.19 6.05
N ASP A 61 -1.74 0.53 6.03
CA ASP A 61 -2.44 1.15 7.16
C ASP A 61 -2.42 0.21 8.39
N LEU A 62 -2.80 -1.04 8.20
CA LEU A 62 -2.83 -2.03 9.27
C LEU A 62 -1.45 -2.24 9.88
N CYS A 63 -0.42 -2.44 9.05
CA CYS A 63 0.96 -2.59 9.50
C CYS A 63 1.45 -1.37 10.27
N ARG A 64 1.12 -0.16 9.82
CA ARG A 64 1.52 1.07 10.51
C ARG A 64 0.84 1.21 11.87
N ARG A 65 -0.47 0.94 11.97
CA ARG A 65 -1.18 0.96 13.26
C ARG A 65 -0.68 -0.12 14.22
N ALA A 66 -0.35 -1.30 13.71
CA ALA A 66 0.26 -2.36 14.51
C ALA A 66 1.60 -1.90 15.10
N ARG A 67 2.49 -1.30 14.30
CA ARG A 67 3.76 -0.74 14.78
C ARG A 67 3.57 0.40 15.79
N GLN A 68 2.61 1.28 15.58
CA GLN A 68 2.27 2.35 16.52
C GLN A 68 1.74 1.79 17.85
N ALA A 69 1.13 0.61 17.83
CA ALA A 69 0.71 -0.12 19.02
C ALA A 69 1.82 -0.97 19.66
N GLY A 70 3.08 -0.81 19.22
CA GLY A 70 4.26 -1.49 19.78
C GLY A 70 4.54 -2.88 19.20
N ALA A 71 3.77 -3.32 18.18
CA ALA A 71 4.03 -4.61 17.54
C ALA A 71 5.17 -4.53 16.50
N THR A 72 5.85 -5.64 16.29
CA THR A 72 6.81 -5.81 15.21
C THR A 72 6.12 -6.43 14.00
N VAL A 73 6.32 -5.82 12.82
CA VAL A 73 5.93 -6.42 11.54
C VAL A 73 7.13 -7.17 10.97
N ALA A 74 6.92 -8.42 10.56
CA ALA A 74 7.99 -9.24 9.99
C ALA A 74 7.48 -10.16 8.88
N VAL A 75 8.36 -10.51 7.96
CA VAL A 75 8.15 -11.57 6.96
C VAL A 75 8.81 -12.85 7.45
N CYS A 76 8.08 -13.97 7.37
CA CYS A 76 8.66 -15.29 7.59
C CYS A 76 9.25 -15.82 6.29
N ASN A 77 10.59 -15.76 6.15
CA ASN A 77 11.29 -16.15 4.92
C ASN A 77 11.32 -17.68 4.70
N ARG A 78 10.95 -18.47 5.71
CA ARG A 78 10.86 -19.94 5.59
C ARG A 78 9.56 -20.42 4.94
N LEU A 79 8.56 -19.54 4.84
CA LEU A 79 7.26 -19.88 4.26
C LEU A 79 7.15 -19.30 2.84
N ARG A 80 6.65 -20.12 1.92
CA ARG A 80 6.34 -19.68 0.57
C ARG A 80 4.85 -19.72 0.35
N VAL A 81 4.31 -18.64 -0.16
CA VAL A 81 2.88 -18.49 -0.47
C VAL A 81 2.71 -18.18 -1.95
N LEU A 82 1.91 -18.98 -2.64
CA LEU A 82 1.53 -18.72 -4.01
C LEU A 82 0.42 -17.67 -4.02
N HIS A 83 0.73 -16.46 -4.47
CA HIS A 83 -0.24 -15.40 -4.66
C HIS A 83 -0.43 -15.11 -6.14
N VAL A 84 -1.56 -15.55 -6.71
CA VAL A 84 -1.92 -15.27 -8.10
C VAL A 84 -2.41 -13.83 -8.22
N ARG A 85 -1.53 -12.94 -8.65
CA ARG A 85 -1.82 -11.52 -8.76
C ARG A 85 -2.92 -11.23 -9.79
N GLY A 86 -3.77 -10.29 -9.47
CA GLY A 86 -4.71 -9.69 -10.42
C GLY A 86 -5.98 -10.50 -10.70
N VAL A 87 -6.23 -11.63 -10.04
CA VAL A 87 -7.45 -12.42 -10.24
C VAL A 87 -8.70 -11.58 -10.02
N SER A 88 -8.72 -10.78 -8.95
CA SER A 88 -9.87 -9.93 -8.59
C SER A 88 -9.94 -8.62 -9.38
N SER A 89 -8.84 -8.18 -10.02
CA SER A 89 -8.70 -6.80 -10.50
C SER A 89 -8.49 -6.67 -12.01
N ARG A 90 -8.08 -7.73 -12.71
CA ARG A 90 -7.77 -7.69 -14.17
C ARG A 90 -8.91 -7.14 -15.04
N LYS A 91 -10.16 -7.43 -14.68
CA LYS A 91 -11.33 -7.03 -15.46
C LYS A 91 -11.78 -5.58 -15.22
N ARG A 92 -11.19 -4.87 -14.22
CA ARG A 92 -11.62 -3.53 -13.82
C ARG A 92 -10.45 -2.58 -13.57
N PRO A 93 -9.59 -2.30 -14.58
CA PRO A 93 -8.36 -1.52 -14.39
C PRO A 93 -8.64 -0.10 -13.87
N TRP A 94 -9.72 0.54 -14.32
CA TRP A 94 -10.15 1.86 -13.85
C TRP A 94 -10.50 1.87 -12.36
N PHE A 95 -11.27 0.88 -11.93
CA PHE A 95 -11.62 0.73 -10.52
C PHE A 95 -10.39 0.55 -9.65
N VAL A 96 -9.44 -0.27 -10.09
CA VAL A 96 -8.19 -0.52 -9.38
C VAL A 96 -7.37 0.76 -9.24
N GLU A 97 -7.12 1.48 -10.35
CA GLU A 97 -6.32 2.69 -10.32
C GLU A 97 -6.99 3.81 -9.51
N TRP A 98 -8.30 3.98 -9.64
CA TRP A 98 -9.04 4.93 -8.83
C TRP A 98 -8.88 4.68 -7.34
N HIS A 99 -9.14 3.44 -6.88
CA HIS A 99 -9.05 3.10 -5.46
C HIS A 99 -7.62 3.09 -4.94
N LYS A 100 -6.64 2.73 -5.74
CA LYS A 100 -5.22 2.84 -5.42
C LYS A 100 -4.84 4.29 -5.08
N HIS A 101 -5.18 5.25 -5.93
CA HIS A 101 -4.85 6.66 -5.67
C HIS A 101 -5.64 7.25 -4.50
N ARG A 102 -6.92 6.89 -4.36
CA ARG A 102 -7.69 7.23 -3.15
C ARG A 102 -7.09 6.63 -1.88
N GLY A 103 -6.64 5.40 -1.92
CA GLY A 103 -5.96 4.72 -0.80
C GLY A 103 -4.67 5.43 -0.42
N LEU A 104 -3.83 5.77 -1.40
CA LEU A 104 -2.60 6.53 -1.18
C LEU A 104 -2.89 7.89 -0.52
N TRP A 105 -3.86 8.63 -1.04
CA TRP A 105 -4.25 9.91 -0.46
C TRP A 105 -4.81 9.77 0.96
N ARG A 106 -5.65 8.74 1.23
CA ARG A 106 -6.16 8.43 2.57
C ARG A 106 -5.01 8.14 3.54
N TYR A 107 -4.06 7.29 3.13
CA TYR A 107 -2.89 6.95 3.92
C TYR A 107 -2.07 8.21 4.28
N PHE A 108 -1.75 9.03 3.27
CA PHE A 108 -1.05 10.29 3.48
C PHE A 108 -1.78 11.20 4.46
N ARG A 109 -3.08 11.42 4.25
CA ARG A 109 -3.91 12.26 5.13
C ARG A 109 -3.91 11.78 6.58
N LYS A 110 -3.96 10.47 6.76
CA LYS A 110 -4.07 9.85 8.09
C LYS A 110 -2.76 9.93 8.87
N PHE A 111 -1.63 9.71 8.21
CA PHE A 111 -0.36 9.47 8.90
C PHE A 111 0.73 10.52 8.65
N GLU A 112 0.70 11.20 7.52
CA GLU A 112 1.77 12.12 7.13
C GLU A 112 1.33 13.59 7.13
N ALA A 113 0.12 13.85 6.67
CA ALA A 113 -0.39 15.21 6.51
C ALA A 113 -0.44 16.02 7.83
N PRO A 114 -0.70 15.43 9.01
CA PRO A 114 -0.72 16.20 10.27
C PRO A 114 0.61 16.87 10.58
N ALA A 115 1.75 16.26 10.18
CA ALA A 115 3.08 16.80 10.42
C ALA A 115 3.61 17.66 9.24
N ARG A 116 2.79 17.96 8.22
CA ARG A 116 3.22 18.66 7.01
C ARG A 116 2.50 20.00 6.82
N PRO A 117 3.21 21.05 6.36
CA PRO A 117 2.58 22.33 6.05
C PRO A 117 1.63 22.23 4.84
N ALA A 118 0.68 23.16 4.74
CA ALA A 118 -0.35 23.17 3.71
C ALA A 118 0.20 23.08 2.26
N PRO A 119 1.27 23.80 1.87
CA PRO A 119 1.83 23.69 0.52
C PRO A 119 2.30 22.27 0.17
N VAL A 120 2.94 21.58 1.13
CA VAL A 120 3.39 20.19 0.94
C VAL A 120 2.20 19.26 0.77
N ARG A 121 1.14 19.45 1.56
CA ARG A 121 -0.10 18.66 1.43
C ARG A 121 -0.75 18.85 0.07
N ALA A 122 -0.80 20.11 -0.41
CA ALA A 122 -1.32 20.42 -1.74
C ALA A 122 -0.46 19.81 -2.86
N ALA A 123 0.86 19.90 -2.74
CA ALA A 123 1.78 19.29 -3.71
C ALA A 123 1.62 17.76 -3.78
N VAL A 124 1.54 17.08 -2.63
CA VAL A 124 1.32 15.63 -2.60
C VAL A 124 -0.03 15.26 -3.22
N TRP A 125 -1.08 16.00 -2.92
CA TRP A 125 -2.38 15.81 -3.57
C TRP A 125 -2.28 15.94 -5.08
N ALA A 126 -1.66 17.02 -5.57
CA ALA A 126 -1.50 17.28 -6.99
C ALA A 126 -0.71 16.15 -7.69
N VAL A 127 0.40 15.68 -7.10
CA VAL A 127 1.22 14.59 -7.65
C VAL A 127 0.42 13.28 -7.74
N ILE A 128 -0.31 12.91 -6.68
CA ILE A 128 -1.12 11.69 -6.67
C ILE A 128 -2.17 11.75 -7.79
N TRP A 129 -2.88 12.86 -7.94
CA TRP A 129 -3.97 12.95 -8.91
C TRP A 129 -3.46 13.17 -10.33
N LEU A 130 -2.36 13.89 -10.53
CA LEU A 130 -1.72 13.99 -11.85
C LEU A 130 -1.26 12.60 -12.32
N HIS A 131 -0.64 11.81 -11.44
CA HIS A 131 -0.27 10.44 -11.76
C HIS A 131 -1.50 9.57 -12.09
N ALA A 132 -2.62 9.76 -11.37
CA ALA A 132 -3.88 9.08 -11.67
C ALA A 132 -4.35 9.42 -13.09
N TRP A 133 -4.38 10.69 -13.46
CA TRP A 133 -4.79 11.15 -14.79
C TRP A 133 -3.91 10.60 -15.91
N VAL A 134 -2.59 10.63 -15.73
CA VAL A 134 -1.65 10.03 -16.70
C VAL A 134 -1.90 8.53 -16.86
N THR A 135 -2.15 7.82 -15.76
CA THR A 135 -2.42 6.38 -15.81
C THR A 135 -3.75 6.10 -16.50
N PHE A 136 -4.79 6.89 -16.24
CA PHE A 136 -6.07 6.78 -16.91
C PHE A 136 -5.96 7.05 -18.41
N ALA A 137 -5.24 8.10 -18.81
CA ALA A 137 -4.99 8.40 -20.23
C ALA A 137 -4.30 7.20 -20.93
N ARG A 138 -3.30 6.61 -20.29
CA ARG A 138 -2.62 5.40 -20.80
C ARG A 138 -3.55 4.19 -20.91
N LEU A 139 -4.48 3.99 -19.99
CA LEU A 139 -5.46 2.93 -20.04
C LEU A 139 -6.47 3.13 -21.18
N CYS A 140 -6.84 4.38 -21.49
CA CYS A 140 -7.66 4.71 -22.66
C CYS A 140 -6.95 4.37 -23.96
N TRP A 141 -5.67 4.75 -24.05
CA TRP A 141 -4.89 4.58 -25.30
C TRP A 141 -4.56 3.11 -25.60
N ARG A 142 -4.47 2.26 -24.57
CA ARG A 142 -4.16 0.82 -24.69
C ARG A 142 -5.37 -0.07 -24.93
N ARG A 143 -6.57 0.46 -25.22
CA ARG A 143 -7.68 -0.33 -25.73
C ARG A 143 -7.54 -0.47 -27.25
N PRO A 144 -6.98 -1.58 -27.80
CA PRO A 144 -7.30 -1.99 -29.16
C PRO A 144 -8.77 -2.40 -29.16
N GLY A 145 -9.48 -2.00 -30.20
CA GLY A 145 -10.84 -2.40 -30.46
C GLY A 145 -11.01 -3.93 -30.51
#